data_e6ee972b27c4e63fa7b2b768092f3842
#
_entry.id   e6ee972b27c4e63fa7b2b768092f3842
#
_cell.length_a   1.000
_cell.length_b   1.000
_cell.length_c   1.000
_cell.angle_alpha   90.00
_cell.angle_beta   90.00
_cell.angle_gamma   90.00
#
_symmetry.space_group_name_H-M   'P 1'
#
loop_
_entity.id
_entity.type
_entity.pdbx_description
1 polymer ?
#
loop_
_entity_poly.entity_id
_entity_poly.type
_entity_poly.pdbx_seq_one_letter_code
_entity_poly.pdbx_strand_id
1 'polypeptide(L)'
;DMDLDSTVCAVQNLWLAARAEGLGMGWVSIIKPEALSHIFQLPESVVPIAYLCLGYVDFFRERPELEEKGWEKRAALKDLVFSERWGESPSDSKLFDALDSQQDWPLNFILPSQAKDESGG
;
A
#
# COMPACT_ATOMS: atom_id res chain seq x y z
N ASP A 1 -10.73 -16.07 -9.41
CA ASP A 1 -11.62 -15.33 -10.31
C ASP A 1 -10.85 -14.15 -10.91
N MET A 2 -10.53 -14.22 -12.21
CA MET A 2 -9.68 -13.24 -12.91
C MET A 2 -10.25 -11.82 -12.87
N ASP A 3 -11.57 -11.69 -12.83
CA ASP A 3 -12.24 -10.37 -12.80
C ASP A 3 -12.00 -9.69 -11.45
N LEU A 4 -12.05 -10.45 -10.36
CA LEU A 4 -11.72 -9.97 -9.01
C LEU A 4 -10.26 -9.53 -8.95
N ASP A 5 -9.35 -10.37 -9.41
CA ASP A 5 -7.90 -10.08 -9.38
C ASP A 5 -7.56 -8.83 -10.20
N SER A 6 -8.16 -8.71 -11.40
CA SER A 6 -8.00 -7.52 -12.27
C SER A 6 -8.52 -6.25 -11.61
N THR A 7 -9.66 -6.34 -10.91
CA THR A 7 -10.24 -5.19 -10.20
C THR A 7 -9.34 -4.76 -9.05
N VAL A 8 -8.80 -5.69 -8.25
CA VAL A 8 -7.86 -5.39 -7.17
C VAL A 8 -6.59 -4.73 -7.71
N CYS A 9 -6.04 -5.20 -8.82
CA CYS A 9 -4.90 -4.57 -9.49
C CYS A 9 -5.22 -3.14 -9.95
N ALA A 10 -6.42 -2.91 -10.49
CA ALA A 10 -6.87 -1.58 -10.90
C ALA A 10 -6.97 -0.62 -9.70
N VAL A 11 -7.47 -1.09 -8.55
CA VAL A 11 -7.51 -0.31 -7.30
C VAL A 11 -6.10 0.08 -6.85
N GLN A 12 -5.15 -0.85 -6.91
CA GLN A 12 -3.76 -0.55 -6.56
C GLN A 12 -3.14 0.50 -7.49
N ASN A 13 -3.36 0.39 -8.80
CA ASN A 13 -2.89 1.39 -9.77
C ASN A 13 -3.52 2.75 -9.53
N LEU A 14 -4.82 2.81 -9.24
CA LEU A 14 -5.51 4.04 -8.87
C LEU A 14 -4.89 4.68 -7.62
N TRP A 15 -4.55 3.87 -6.61
CA TRP A 15 -3.94 4.37 -5.38
C TRP A 15 -2.57 5.00 -5.65
N LEU A 16 -1.73 4.33 -6.43
CA LEU A 16 -0.41 4.86 -6.80
C LEU A 16 -0.53 6.15 -7.62
N ALA A 17 -1.46 6.20 -8.58
CA ALA A 17 -1.73 7.40 -9.36
C ALA A 17 -2.24 8.56 -8.48
N ALA A 18 -3.19 8.32 -7.60
CA ALA A 18 -3.69 9.32 -6.66
C ALA A 18 -2.54 9.87 -5.78
N ARG A 19 -1.66 9.00 -5.28
CA ARG A 19 -0.52 9.42 -4.48
C ARG A 19 0.47 10.27 -5.29
N ALA A 20 0.70 9.96 -6.56
CA ALA A 20 1.56 10.74 -7.45
C ALA A 20 1.00 12.15 -7.69
N GLU A 21 -0.33 12.29 -7.72
CA GLU A 21 -1.03 13.58 -7.84
C GLU A 21 -1.22 14.31 -6.49
N GLY A 22 -0.65 13.80 -5.40
CA GLY A 22 -0.77 14.40 -4.07
C GLY A 22 -2.12 14.16 -3.39
N LEU A 23 -2.91 13.21 -3.87
CA LEU A 23 -4.19 12.83 -3.28
C LEU A 23 -4.01 11.67 -2.29
N GLY A 24 -4.72 11.74 -1.17
CA GLY A 24 -4.86 10.64 -0.24
C GLY A 24 -5.94 9.67 -0.71
N MET A 25 -5.69 8.38 -0.57
CA MET A 25 -6.68 7.34 -0.78
C MET A 25 -6.67 6.35 0.38
N GLY A 26 -7.85 5.92 0.80
CA GLY A 26 -8.02 4.91 1.82
C GLY A 26 -8.98 3.82 1.33
N TRP A 27 -8.61 2.55 1.55
CA TRP A 27 -9.48 1.41 1.30
C TRP A 27 -10.18 1.02 2.61
N VAL A 28 -11.50 1.18 2.64
CA VAL A 28 -12.30 0.89 3.82
C VAL A 28 -12.74 -0.56 3.81
N SER A 29 -12.31 -1.34 4.81
CA SER A 29 -12.59 -2.78 4.93
C SER A 29 -13.66 -3.13 5.97
N ILE A 30 -14.09 -2.17 6.80
CA ILE A 30 -15.04 -2.38 7.90
C ILE A 30 -16.51 -2.27 7.46
N ILE A 31 -16.78 -2.29 6.16
CA ILE A 31 -18.12 -2.17 5.58
C ILE A 31 -18.62 -3.56 5.17
N LYS A 32 -19.90 -3.81 5.41
CA LYS A 32 -20.56 -5.03 4.94
C LYS A 32 -20.91 -4.89 3.46
N PRO A 33 -20.47 -5.80 2.58
CA PRO A 33 -20.77 -5.75 1.14
C PRO A 33 -22.28 -5.68 0.84
N GLU A 34 -23.09 -6.39 1.62
CA GLU A 34 -24.55 -6.41 1.46
C GLU A 34 -25.17 -5.03 1.71
N ALA A 35 -24.62 -4.26 2.67
CA ALA A 35 -25.06 -2.90 2.95
C ALA A 35 -24.77 -1.96 1.76
N LEU A 36 -23.58 -2.10 1.14
CA LEU A 36 -23.23 -1.34 -0.07
C LEU A 36 -24.18 -1.70 -1.22
N SER A 37 -24.43 -2.98 -1.45
CA SER A 37 -25.32 -3.44 -2.50
C SER A 37 -26.73 -2.88 -2.31
N HIS A 38 -27.23 -2.82 -1.09
CA HIS A 38 -28.53 -2.26 -0.78
C HIS A 38 -28.58 -0.73 -0.98
N ILE A 39 -27.59 0.01 -0.47
CA ILE A 39 -27.53 1.48 -0.56
C ILE A 39 -27.43 1.94 -2.03
N PHE A 40 -26.58 1.28 -2.81
CA PHE A 40 -26.33 1.64 -4.20
C PHE A 40 -27.23 0.88 -5.20
N GLN A 41 -28.18 0.06 -4.71
CA GLN A 41 -29.07 -0.73 -5.53
C GLN A 41 -28.35 -1.56 -6.60
N LEU A 42 -27.24 -2.20 -6.19
CA LEU A 42 -26.45 -3.01 -7.10
C LEU A 42 -27.23 -4.28 -7.48
N PRO A 43 -27.21 -4.68 -8.75
CA PRO A 43 -27.80 -5.97 -9.15
C PRO A 43 -27.00 -7.12 -8.52
N GLU A 44 -27.64 -8.28 -8.35
CA GLU A 44 -27.03 -9.48 -7.73
C GLU A 44 -25.75 -9.96 -8.44
N SER A 45 -25.63 -9.67 -9.74
CA SER A 45 -24.43 -10.01 -10.52
C SER A 45 -23.22 -9.08 -10.25
N VAL A 46 -23.40 -7.99 -9.51
CA VAL A 46 -22.33 -7.02 -9.22
C VAL A 46 -21.86 -7.19 -7.79
N VAL A 47 -20.58 -7.51 -7.64
CA VAL A 47 -19.91 -7.67 -6.34
C VAL A 47 -19.09 -6.43 -6.04
N PRO A 48 -19.39 -5.67 -4.98
CA PRO A 48 -18.56 -4.54 -4.57
C PRO A 48 -17.22 -5.04 -4.00
N ILE A 49 -16.12 -4.72 -4.66
CA ILE A 49 -14.78 -5.17 -4.30
C ILE A 49 -14.08 -4.19 -3.35
N ALA A 50 -14.29 -2.91 -3.56
CA ALA A 50 -13.64 -1.86 -2.77
C ALA A 50 -14.59 -0.69 -2.52
N TYR A 51 -14.48 -0.12 -1.33
CA TYR A 51 -15.01 1.19 -1.00
C TYR A 51 -13.83 2.12 -0.72
N LEU A 52 -13.65 3.11 -1.58
CA LEU A 52 -12.48 3.95 -1.59
C LEU A 52 -12.84 5.38 -1.19
N CYS A 53 -12.12 5.92 -0.22
CA CYS A 53 -12.14 7.33 0.12
C CYS A 53 -10.99 8.01 -0.60
N LEU A 54 -11.27 9.02 -1.41
CA LEU A 54 -10.27 9.76 -2.20
C LEU A 54 -10.43 11.27 -1.93
N GLY A 55 -9.33 11.96 -1.69
CA GLY A 55 -9.37 13.41 -1.47
C GLY A 55 -8.04 14.01 -1.08
N TYR A 56 -8.06 15.32 -0.85
CA TYR A 56 -6.92 16.03 -0.31
C TYR A 56 -6.74 15.71 1.17
N VAL A 57 -5.49 15.58 1.61
CA VAL A 57 -5.11 15.33 3.00
C VAL A 57 -4.19 16.44 3.48
N ASP A 58 -4.25 16.73 4.78
CA ASP A 58 -3.41 17.77 5.38
C ASP A 58 -1.92 17.41 5.33
N PHE A 59 -1.61 16.12 5.47
CA PHE A 59 -0.25 15.59 5.39
C PHE A 59 -0.26 14.10 5.04
N PHE A 60 0.87 13.63 4.55
CA PHE A 60 1.15 12.21 4.41
C PHE A 60 2.08 11.76 5.53
N ARG A 61 1.79 10.62 6.13
CA ARG A 61 2.65 10.04 7.17
C ARG A 61 3.95 9.54 6.56
N GLU A 62 5.04 9.73 7.26
CA GLU A 62 6.36 9.20 6.90
C GLU A 62 6.45 7.69 7.16
N ARG A 63 5.74 7.22 8.19
CA ARG A 63 5.68 5.80 8.58
C ARG A 63 4.25 5.27 8.51
N PRO A 64 4.08 3.96 8.33
CA PRO A 64 2.76 3.34 8.39
C PRO A 64 2.10 3.59 9.75
N GLU A 65 0.83 4.02 9.73
CA GLU A 65 0.08 4.31 10.96
C GLU A 65 -0.07 3.10 11.89
N LEU A 66 -0.19 1.91 11.33
CA LEU A 66 -0.26 0.65 12.09
C LEU A 66 0.98 0.44 12.95
N GLU A 67 2.16 0.76 12.40
CA GLU A 67 3.43 0.67 13.09
C GLU A 67 3.56 1.76 14.16
N GLU A 68 3.24 3.03 13.82
CA GLU A 68 3.30 4.15 14.76
C GLU A 68 2.39 3.94 15.98
N LYS A 69 1.22 3.35 15.78
CA LYS A 69 0.27 3.04 16.86
C LYS A 69 0.55 1.70 17.56
N GLY A 70 1.57 0.97 17.13
CA GLY A 70 1.93 -0.31 17.72
C GLY A 70 0.92 -1.43 17.48
N TRP A 71 0.04 -1.30 16.46
CA TRP A 71 -0.94 -2.33 16.12
C TRP A 71 -0.30 -3.51 15.40
N GLU A 72 0.63 -3.22 14.49
CA GLU A 72 1.36 -4.24 13.73
C GLU A 72 2.74 -3.71 13.37
N LYS A 73 3.71 -4.60 13.27
CA LYS A 73 5.07 -4.28 12.84
C LYS A 73 5.30 -4.80 11.42
N ARG A 74 6.20 -4.15 10.72
CA ARG A 74 6.66 -4.65 9.42
C ARG A 74 7.35 -6.00 9.63
N ALA A 75 6.94 -7.01 8.86
CA ALA A 75 7.63 -8.29 8.85
C ALA A 75 9.04 -8.14 8.25
N ALA A 76 10.01 -8.88 8.80
CA ALA A 76 11.36 -8.88 8.25
C ALA A 76 11.38 -9.57 6.89
N LEU A 77 12.00 -8.95 5.89
CA LEU A 77 12.05 -9.52 4.53
C LEU A 77 12.73 -10.88 4.50
N LYS A 78 13.76 -11.09 5.30
CA LYS A 78 14.46 -12.37 5.43
C LYS A 78 13.56 -13.54 5.84
N ASP A 79 12.45 -13.24 6.53
CA ASP A 79 11.50 -14.25 6.99
C ASP A 79 10.41 -14.54 5.93
N LEU A 80 10.37 -13.75 4.85
CA LEU A 80 9.36 -13.81 3.79
C LEU A 80 9.94 -14.24 2.44
N VAL A 81 11.26 -14.27 2.30
CA VAL A 81 11.93 -14.61 1.04
C VAL A 81 12.59 -15.98 1.18
N PHE A 82 12.17 -16.90 0.33
CA PHE A 82 12.68 -18.26 0.28
C PHE A 82 13.33 -18.52 -1.07
N SER A 83 14.32 -19.40 -1.11
CA SER A 83 15.03 -19.79 -2.33
C SER A 83 14.64 -21.23 -2.69
N GLU A 84 14.26 -21.43 -3.97
CA GLU A 84 13.92 -22.72 -4.56
C GLU A 84 12.66 -23.38 -3.96
N ARG A 85 12.49 -23.38 -2.63
CA ARG A 85 11.37 -24.03 -1.94
C ARG A 85 10.87 -23.20 -0.78
N TRP A 86 9.61 -23.38 -0.44
CA TRP A 86 9.02 -22.75 0.73
C TRP A 86 9.74 -23.15 2.01
N GLY A 87 10.11 -22.16 2.82
CA GLY A 87 10.80 -22.35 4.09
C GLY A 87 12.32 -22.50 3.99
N GLU A 88 12.89 -22.58 2.79
CA GLU A 88 14.35 -22.62 2.59
C GLU A 88 14.90 -21.21 2.47
N SER A 89 15.75 -20.80 3.41
CA SER A 89 16.44 -19.52 3.34
C SER A 89 17.39 -19.46 2.16
N PRO A 90 17.59 -18.27 1.54
CA PRO A 90 18.56 -18.10 0.46
C PRO A 90 19.95 -18.57 0.89
N SER A 91 20.60 -19.40 0.07
CA SER A 91 21.97 -19.87 0.31
C SER A 91 23.04 -18.83 -0.02
N ASP A 92 22.67 -17.79 -0.80
CA ASP A 92 23.53 -16.65 -1.10
C ASP A 92 23.56 -15.69 0.08
N SER A 93 24.69 -15.62 0.78
CA SER A 93 24.89 -14.74 1.93
C SER A 93 24.68 -13.26 1.59
N LYS A 94 25.08 -12.83 0.38
CA LYS A 94 24.91 -11.43 -0.07
C LYS A 94 23.44 -11.06 -0.23
N LEU A 95 22.63 -11.98 -0.77
CA LEU A 95 21.19 -11.78 -0.89
C LEU A 95 20.57 -11.72 0.51
N PHE A 96 20.93 -12.62 1.40
CA PHE A 96 20.43 -12.66 2.77
C PHE A 96 20.78 -11.37 3.53
N ASP A 97 22.04 -10.92 3.46
CA ASP A 97 22.50 -9.67 4.08
C ASP A 97 21.76 -8.44 3.51
N ALA A 98 21.53 -8.43 2.19
CA ALA A 98 20.74 -7.39 1.54
C ALA A 98 19.29 -7.35 2.02
N LEU A 99 18.64 -8.49 2.19
CA LEU A 99 17.28 -8.60 2.72
C LEU A 99 17.20 -8.18 4.19
N ASP A 100 18.19 -8.52 4.99
CA ASP A 100 18.26 -8.13 6.39
C ASP A 100 18.46 -6.60 6.55
N SER A 101 19.29 -5.99 5.69
CA SER A 101 19.56 -4.55 5.69
C SER A 101 18.38 -3.69 5.23
N GLN A 102 17.39 -4.25 4.53
CA GLN A 102 16.19 -3.54 4.07
C GLN A 102 15.14 -3.33 5.19
N GLN A 103 15.36 -3.88 6.36
CA GLN A 103 14.41 -3.81 7.46
C GLN A 103 14.15 -2.38 7.95
N ASP A 104 15.14 -1.49 7.79
CA ASP A 104 15.10 -0.09 8.23
C ASP A 104 15.10 0.92 7.08
N TRP A 105 14.65 0.53 5.89
CA TRP A 105 14.62 1.45 4.75
C TRP A 105 13.73 2.66 5.07
N PRO A 106 14.33 3.86 5.25
CA PRO A 106 13.53 5.07 5.28
C PRO A 106 12.95 5.28 3.89
N LEU A 107 11.63 5.29 3.77
CA LEU A 107 10.94 5.75 2.57
C LEU A 107 11.15 7.26 2.43
N ASN A 108 12.40 7.70 2.23
CA ASN A 108 12.73 9.05 1.85
C ASN A 108 12.40 9.24 0.36
N PHE A 109 11.12 9.09 0.01
CA PHE A 109 10.60 9.56 -1.26
C PHE A 109 10.44 11.07 -1.12
N ILE A 110 11.49 11.82 -1.44
CA ILE A 110 11.39 13.27 -1.66
C ILE A 110 10.58 13.43 -2.94
N LEU A 111 9.32 13.84 -2.80
CA LEU A 111 8.51 14.25 -3.94
C LEU A 111 9.18 15.49 -4.58
N PRO A 112 9.31 15.55 -5.92
CA PRO A 112 9.92 16.68 -6.62
C PRO A 112 9.27 18.05 -6.35
N SER A 113 8.05 18.07 -5.81
CA SER A 113 7.29 19.28 -5.49
C SER A 113 7.72 19.99 -4.19
N GLN A 114 8.66 19.46 -3.42
CA GLN A 114 9.19 20.09 -2.21
C GLN A 114 10.61 20.65 -2.37
N ALA A 115 11.15 20.70 -3.57
CA ALA A 115 12.30 21.53 -3.83
C ALA A 115 11.82 22.99 -3.72
N LYS A 116 11.87 23.55 -2.52
CA LYS A 116 11.74 25.00 -2.32
C LYS A 116 12.78 25.67 -3.19
N ASP A 117 12.30 26.53 -4.06
CA ASP A 117 13.09 27.49 -4.83
C ASP A 117 13.89 28.37 -3.83
N GLU A 118 15.12 27.96 -3.52
CA GLU A 118 16.09 28.77 -2.80
C GLU A 118 16.87 29.63 -3.82
N SER A 119 16.16 30.33 -4.68
CA SER A 119 16.73 31.39 -5.52
C SER A 119 15.94 32.68 -5.34
N GLY A 120 16.23 33.39 -4.28
CA GLY A 120 15.62 34.69 -4.02
C GLY A 120 16.31 35.38 -2.84
N GLY A 121 17.51 35.88 -3.06
CA GLY A 121 18.17 36.85 -2.20
C GLY A 121 18.53 38.06 -3.03
#